data_d4d30f6ca6cf2cb7d0c1a4736debf432
#
_entry.id   d4d30f6ca6cf2cb7d0c1a4736debf432
#
_cell.length_a   1.000
_cell.length_b   1.000
_cell.length_c   1.000
_cell.angle_alpha   90.00
_cell.angle_beta   90.00
_cell.angle_gamma   90.00
#
_symmetry.space_group_name_H-M   'P 1'
#
loop_
_entity.id
_entity.type
_entity.pdbx_description
1 polymer ?
#
loop_
_entity_poly.entity_id
_entity_poly.type
_entity_poly.pdbx_seq_one_letter_code
_entity_poly.pdbx_strand_id
1 'polypeptide(L)'
;MIRKLAVNPHLALLTALLALASARASAEAKASARPATQGGKARTRGPKVSKNAPVVLYAVNQRETMPLKLRDAHGRPVKGLQRRFDHFLRCHHTNTQHKMDPRLMKLLFQTGHHWPGRRLEIVSGYRHPTVAKNPHSPHMKGLACDFRVEGVKTADLRDYLRRTFEKVGVGYYPNSSFVHLDVRKDRSAFWIDYSGPGERAIYSATPDQDLKSGRADSYHPTKIDTSWADAPPPPPDPDGRAPAASEAE
;
A
#
# COMPACT_ATOMS: atom_id res chain seq x y z
N MET A 1 32.68 -18.76 -62.04
CA MET A 1 33.85 -19.25 -61.25
C MET A 1 33.39 -19.47 -59.82
N ILE A 2 33.11 -20.70 -59.43
CA ILE A 2 32.60 -21.03 -58.07
C ILE A 2 33.81 -21.57 -57.28
N ARG A 3 34.25 -20.86 -56.27
CA ARG A 3 35.31 -21.34 -55.37
C ARG A 3 34.74 -22.34 -54.38
N LYS A 4 35.15 -23.60 -54.44
CA LYS A 4 34.86 -24.61 -53.41
C LYS A 4 35.70 -24.30 -52.16
N LEU A 5 35.03 -24.08 -51.02
CA LEU A 5 35.65 -24.01 -49.69
C LEU A 5 35.98 -25.44 -49.24
N ALA A 6 37.27 -25.75 -49.02
CA ALA A 6 37.69 -27.00 -48.45
C ALA A 6 37.42 -27.07 -46.97
N VAL A 7 36.65 -28.05 -46.51
CA VAL A 7 36.35 -28.33 -45.10
C VAL A 7 37.52 -29.07 -44.48
N ASN A 8 38.09 -28.55 -43.42
CA ASN A 8 39.28 -29.07 -42.75
C ASN A 8 38.86 -30.28 -41.86
N PRO A 9 39.39 -31.51 -42.12
CA PRO A 9 38.95 -32.73 -41.42
C PRO A 9 39.34 -32.77 -39.91
N HIS A 10 40.24 -31.91 -39.46
CA HIS A 10 40.67 -31.90 -38.05
C HIS A 10 39.70 -31.23 -37.11
N LEU A 11 38.70 -30.51 -37.62
CA LEU A 11 37.72 -29.85 -36.76
C LEU A 11 36.55 -30.79 -36.36
N ALA A 12 36.34 -31.87 -37.12
CA ALA A 12 35.28 -32.84 -36.85
C ALA A 12 35.62 -33.82 -35.71
N LEU A 13 36.90 -34.02 -35.40
CA LEU A 13 37.31 -34.94 -34.33
C LEU A 13 37.25 -34.32 -32.92
N LEU A 14 37.37 -32.99 -32.81
CA LEU A 14 37.32 -32.31 -31.51
C LEU A 14 35.90 -32.18 -30.96
N THR A 15 34.90 -32.11 -31.82
CA THR A 15 33.50 -32.00 -31.39
C THR A 15 32.90 -33.33 -30.92
N ALA A 16 33.42 -34.46 -31.40
CA ALA A 16 32.97 -35.80 -30.97
C ALA A 16 33.48 -36.20 -29.57
N LEU A 17 34.66 -35.73 -29.17
CA LEU A 17 35.20 -36.03 -27.83
C LEU A 17 34.53 -35.20 -26.71
N LEU A 18 34.05 -33.98 -26.98
CA LEU A 18 33.31 -33.20 -25.98
C LEU A 18 31.89 -33.73 -25.72
N ALA A 19 31.28 -34.39 -26.71
CA ALA A 19 29.93 -34.95 -26.56
C ALA A 19 29.89 -36.22 -25.69
N LEU A 20 30.96 -37.00 -25.62
CA LEU A 20 31.04 -38.19 -24.77
C LEU A 20 31.35 -37.87 -23.30
N ALA A 21 31.99 -36.74 -23.01
CA ALA A 21 32.27 -36.32 -21.64
C ALA A 21 31.03 -35.81 -20.92
N SER A 22 30.09 -35.14 -21.63
CA SER A 22 28.86 -34.65 -21.07
C SER A 22 27.80 -35.73 -20.81
N ALA A 23 27.83 -36.83 -21.51
CA ALA A 23 26.90 -37.94 -21.31
C ALA A 23 27.23 -38.81 -20.08
N ARG A 24 28.47 -38.85 -19.63
CA ARG A 24 28.87 -39.58 -18.40
C ARG A 24 28.57 -38.83 -17.12
N ALA A 25 28.61 -37.51 -17.11
CA ALA A 25 28.28 -36.69 -15.97
C ALA A 25 26.77 -36.69 -15.63
N SER A 26 25.90 -36.97 -16.61
CA SER A 26 24.44 -37.02 -16.39
C SER A 26 23.92 -38.37 -15.88
N ALA A 27 24.71 -39.42 -15.93
CA ALA A 27 24.32 -40.78 -15.51
C ALA A 27 24.58 -41.01 -14.01
N GLU A 28 25.59 -40.36 -13.41
CA GLU A 28 25.93 -40.52 -12.00
C GLU A 28 25.08 -39.63 -11.07
N ALA A 29 24.42 -38.60 -11.58
CA ALA A 29 23.54 -37.72 -10.80
C ALA A 29 22.13 -38.28 -10.50
N LYS A 30 21.77 -39.46 -11.09
CA LYS A 30 20.42 -40.03 -10.94
C LYS A 30 20.29 -41.16 -9.90
N ALA A 31 21.37 -41.52 -9.21
CA ALA A 31 21.36 -42.67 -8.30
C ALA A 31 21.29 -42.34 -6.78
N SER A 32 21.13 -41.04 -6.37
CA SER A 32 21.12 -40.68 -4.97
C SER A 32 20.01 -39.67 -4.59
N ALA A 33 18.84 -39.76 -5.17
CA ALA A 33 17.66 -39.02 -4.65
C ALA A 33 16.74 -39.97 -3.88
N ARG A 34 17.00 -40.19 -2.61
CA ARG A 34 16.02 -40.66 -1.67
C ARG A 34 14.92 -39.59 -1.55
N PRO A 35 13.61 -39.96 -1.53
CA PRO A 35 12.57 -38.98 -1.33
C PRO A 35 12.72 -38.42 0.11
N ALA A 36 13.03 -37.13 0.21
CA ALA A 36 12.96 -36.41 1.45
C ALA A 36 11.47 -36.41 1.88
N THR A 37 11.19 -37.05 2.99
CA THR A 37 9.93 -36.88 3.75
C THR A 37 9.67 -35.39 3.88
N GLN A 38 8.49 -34.96 3.41
CA GLN A 38 7.99 -33.60 3.56
C GLN A 38 7.89 -33.27 5.04
N GLY A 39 8.96 -32.71 5.61
CA GLY A 39 8.93 -32.06 6.90
C GLY A 39 7.95 -30.89 6.82
N GLY A 40 6.83 -31.01 7.52
CA GLY A 40 5.86 -29.95 7.64
C GLY A 40 6.57 -28.66 8.01
N LYS A 41 6.41 -27.60 7.19
CA LYS A 41 6.89 -26.25 7.53
C LYS A 41 6.27 -25.87 8.86
N ALA A 42 7.04 -25.98 9.93
CA ALA A 42 6.71 -25.40 11.22
C ALA A 42 6.43 -23.91 10.95
N ARG A 43 5.17 -23.52 10.97
CA ARG A 43 4.77 -22.11 11.02
C ARG A 43 5.33 -21.58 12.34
N THR A 44 6.51 -20.98 12.29
CA THR A 44 7.04 -20.20 13.41
C THR A 44 5.98 -19.13 13.71
N ARG A 45 5.23 -19.35 14.78
CA ARG A 45 4.37 -18.30 15.33
C ARG A 45 5.32 -17.19 15.73
N GLY A 46 5.30 -16.11 14.98
CA GLY A 46 6.01 -14.87 15.37
C GLY A 46 5.64 -14.48 16.80
N PRO A 47 6.47 -13.71 17.49
CA PRO A 47 6.24 -13.32 18.87
C PRO A 47 4.82 -12.78 19.02
N LYS A 48 4.07 -13.29 20.02
CA LYS A 48 2.72 -12.81 20.33
C LYS A 48 2.81 -11.35 20.76
N VAL A 49 2.51 -10.43 19.85
CA VAL A 49 2.41 -9.02 20.18
C VAL A 49 1.23 -8.83 21.13
N SER A 50 1.47 -8.17 22.26
CA SER A 50 0.41 -7.81 23.20
C SER A 50 -0.67 -6.98 22.48
N LYS A 51 -1.95 -7.32 22.68
CA LYS A 51 -3.09 -6.56 22.15
C LYS A 51 -3.10 -5.08 22.54
N ASN A 52 -2.26 -4.67 23.47
CA ASN A 52 -2.10 -3.31 23.95
C ASN A 52 -0.69 -2.74 23.69
N ALA A 53 0.10 -3.40 22.83
CA ALA A 53 1.39 -2.86 22.41
C ALA A 53 1.18 -1.52 21.66
N PRO A 54 2.07 -0.54 21.84
CA PRO A 54 1.96 0.72 21.11
C PRO A 54 2.19 0.49 19.61
N VAL A 55 1.40 1.16 18.78
CA VAL A 55 1.64 1.30 17.33
C VAL A 55 2.46 2.58 17.12
N VAL A 56 3.50 2.50 16.33
CA VAL A 56 4.32 3.68 16.01
C VAL A 56 3.71 4.40 14.82
N LEU A 57 3.31 5.65 15.00
CA LEU A 57 2.95 6.57 13.92
C LEU A 57 4.14 7.48 13.63
N TYR A 58 4.45 7.69 12.36
CA TYR A 58 5.49 8.62 11.90
C TYR A 58 4.90 9.61 10.88
N ALA A 59 4.84 10.88 11.24
CA ALA A 59 4.38 11.96 10.36
C ALA A 59 5.51 12.36 9.42
N VAL A 60 5.37 12.03 8.13
CA VAL A 60 6.44 12.15 7.13
C VAL A 60 6.87 13.61 6.96
N ASN A 61 5.91 14.53 6.86
CA ASN A 61 6.18 15.96 6.59
C ASN A 61 6.70 16.71 7.83
N GLN A 62 6.17 16.40 9.03
CA GLN A 62 6.63 16.99 10.27
C GLN A 62 7.88 16.33 10.85
N ARG A 63 8.24 15.12 10.37
CA ARG A 63 9.33 14.28 10.88
C ARG A 63 9.18 13.94 12.37
N GLU A 64 7.94 13.78 12.81
CA GLU A 64 7.57 13.48 14.19
C GLU A 64 7.14 12.03 14.37
N THR A 65 7.38 11.48 15.54
CA THR A 65 6.96 10.11 15.90
C THR A 65 6.02 10.17 17.10
N MET A 66 4.94 9.38 17.05
CA MET A 66 3.99 9.24 18.14
C MET A 66 3.70 7.76 18.42
N PRO A 67 3.95 7.26 19.66
CA PRO A 67 3.45 5.95 20.06
C PRO A 67 1.94 6.03 20.34
N LEU A 68 1.15 5.37 19.51
CA LEU A 68 -0.29 5.25 19.68
C LEU A 68 -0.61 4.04 20.56
N LYS A 69 -1.06 4.29 21.78
CA LYS A 69 -1.48 3.29 22.75
C LYS A 69 -2.84 3.70 23.34
N LEU A 70 -3.87 2.88 23.17
CA LEU A 70 -5.23 3.25 23.57
C LEU A 70 -5.46 3.08 25.06
N ARG A 71 -4.77 2.15 25.72
CA ARG A 71 -4.93 1.82 27.13
C ARG A 71 -3.59 1.81 27.88
N ASP A 72 -3.58 2.19 29.15
CA ASP A 72 -2.42 2.11 30.03
C ASP A 72 -2.15 0.66 30.49
N ALA A 73 -1.17 0.47 31.38
CA ALA A 73 -0.83 -0.84 31.94
C ALA A 73 -1.98 -1.46 32.77
N HIS A 74 -2.88 -0.63 33.26
CA HIS A 74 -4.04 -1.05 34.05
C HIS A 74 -5.32 -1.20 33.21
N GLY A 75 -5.20 -1.15 31.87
CA GLY A 75 -6.34 -1.27 30.95
C GLY A 75 -7.21 -0.03 30.85
N ARG A 76 -6.89 1.10 31.50
CA ARG A 76 -7.66 2.34 31.48
C ARG A 76 -7.30 3.15 30.21
N PRO A 77 -8.22 3.97 29.69
CA PRO A 77 -7.91 4.87 28.58
C PRO A 77 -6.73 5.80 28.91
N VAL A 78 -5.81 5.94 27.99
CA VAL A 78 -4.63 6.81 28.18
C VAL A 78 -5.06 8.27 28.22
N LYS A 79 -4.79 8.94 29.33
CA LYS A 79 -5.15 10.36 29.52
C LYS A 79 -4.47 11.27 28.48
N GLY A 80 -5.21 12.21 27.94
CA GLY A 80 -4.72 13.18 26.95
C GLY A 80 -4.36 12.62 25.59
N LEU A 81 -4.68 11.34 25.32
CA LEU A 81 -4.36 10.69 24.03
C LEU A 81 -5.01 11.44 22.87
N GLN A 82 -6.30 11.79 22.97
CA GLN A 82 -7.01 12.51 21.91
C GLN A 82 -6.27 13.81 21.52
N ARG A 83 -5.91 14.64 22.50
CA ARG A 83 -5.21 15.91 22.25
C ARG A 83 -3.84 15.69 21.58
N ARG A 84 -3.08 14.65 21.98
CA ARG A 84 -1.82 14.30 21.31
C ARG A 84 -2.03 13.82 19.89
N PHE A 85 -3.08 13.04 19.65
CA PHE A 85 -3.45 12.56 18.31
C PHE A 85 -3.89 13.72 17.41
N ASP A 86 -4.69 14.64 17.92
CA ASP A 86 -5.12 15.85 17.21
C ASP A 86 -3.92 16.72 16.82
N HIS A 87 -2.96 16.89 17.74
CA HIS A 87 -1.74 17.64 17.50
C HIS A 87 -0.84 16.94 16.47
N PHE A 88 -0.69 15.64 16.58
CA PHE A 88 0.16 14.83 15.68
C PHE A 88 -0.36 14.86 14.24
N LEU A 89 -1.68 14.83 14.04
CA LEU A 89 -2.33 14.89 12.73
C LEU A 89 -2.69 16.31 12.27
N ARG A 90 -2.11 17.35 12.86
CA ARG A 90 -2.32 18.74 12.44
C ARG A 90 -1.91 18.98 10.99
N CYS A 91 -2.44 20.03 10.40
CA CYS A 91 -2.07 20.43 9.05
C CYS A 91 -0.57 20.80 8.98
N HIS A 92 0.18 20.10 8.13
CA HIS A 92 1.62 20.33 8.01
C HIS A 92 1.99 21.67 7.32
N HIS A 93 1.09 22.22 6.51
CA HIS A 93 1.31 23.53 5.87
C HIS A 93 1.09 24.72 6.82
N THR A 94 0.02 24.65 7.62
CA THR A 94 -0.39 25.79 8.47
C THR A 94 -0.08 25.58 9.94
N ASN A 95 0.37 24.39 10.32
CA ASN A 95 0.55 23.94 11.71
C ASN A 95 -0.73 24.02 12.55
N THR A 96 -1.89 24.18 11.90
CA THR A 96 -3.18 24.28 12.57
C THR A 96 -3.67 22.90 13.01
N GLN A 97 -4.09 22.81 14.26
CA GLN A 97 -4.67 21.61 14.85
C GLN A 97 -6.19 21.59 14.67
N HIS A 98 -6.76 20.40 14.49
CA HIS A 98 -8.20 20.15 14.48
C HIS A 98 -8.51 18.89 15.29
N LYS A 99 -9.74 18.78 15.79
CA LYS A 99 -10.19 17.57 16.48
C LYS A 99 -10.38 16.43 15.47
N MET A 100 -9.58 15.40 15.60
CA MET A 100 -9.69 14.20 14.79
C MET A 100 -10.74 13.25 15.35
N ASP A 101 -11.40 12.50 14.47
CA ASP A 101 -12.41 11.53 14.90
C ASP A 101 -11.75 10.39 15.73
N PRO A 102 -12.28 10.08 16.94
CA PRO A 102 -11.72 9.01 17.77
C PRO A 102 -11.80 7.62 17.12
N ARG A 103 -12.72 7.41 16.17
CA ARG A 103 -12.82 6.17 15.43
C ARG A 103 -11.64 6.03 14.46
N LEU A 104 -11.21 7.11 13.80
CA LEU A 104 -10.02 7.11 12.95
C LEU A 104 -8.78 6.64 13.75
N MET A 105 -8.61 7.16 14.97
CA MET A 105 -7.53 6.73 15.87
C MET A 105 -7.57 5.21 16.15
N LYS A 106 -8.76 4.65 16.39
CA LYS A 106 -8.94 3.21 16.62
C LYS A 106 -8.64 2.40 15.37
N LEU A 107 -9.05 2.85 14.18
CA LEU A 107 -8.77 2.18 12.91
C LEU A 107 -7.27 2.14 12.63
N LEU A 108 -6.53 3.24 12.83
CA LEU A 108 -5.08 3.26 12.69
C LEU A 108 -4.39 2.34 13.70
N PHE A 109 -4.86 2.32 14.95
CA PHE A 109 -4.35 1.40 15.96
C PHE A 109 -4.54 -0.07 15.57
N GLN A 110 -5.72 -0.46 15.09
CA GLN A 110 -5.99 -1.82 14.61
C GLN A 110 -5.15 -2.17 13.39
N THR A 111 -4.98 -1.21 12.47
CA THR A 111 -4.12 -1.38 11.29
C THR A 111 -2.67 -1.67 11.68
N GLY A 112 -2.10 -0.91 12.61
CA GLY A 112 -0.74 -1.13 13.08
C GLY A 112 -0.55 -2.49 13.80
N HIS A 113 -1.57 -2.97 14.50
CA HIS A 113 -1.56 -4.29 15.12
C HIS A 113 -1.63 -5.45 14.10
N HIS A 114 -2.15 -5.20 12.89
CA HIS A 114 -2.13 -6.19 11.82
C HIS A 114 -0.70 -6.41 11.27
N TRP A 115 0.14 -5.37 11.28
CA TRP A 115 1.56 -5.45 10.90
C TRP A 115 2.46 -5.10 12.07
N PRO A 116 2.63 -6.00 13.04
CA PRO A 116 3.39 -5.73 14.26
C PRO A 116 4.86 -5.40 13.97
N GLY A 117 5.38 -4.41 14.70
CA GLY A 117 6.76 -3.95 14.55
C GLY A 117 6.99 -2.99 13.39
N ARG A 118 5.98 -2.72 12.56
CA ARG A 118 6.06 -1.74 11.47
C ARG A 118 5.39 -0.43 11.87
N ARG A 119 5.97 0.69 11.46
CA ARG A 119 5.34 2.00 11.70
C ARG A 119 4.31 2.32 10.63
N LEU A 120 3.32 3.11 11.00
CA LEU A 120 2.40 3.76 10.05
C LEU A 120 3.01 5.11 9.67
N GLU A 121 3.34 5.30 8.40
CA GLU A 121 3.88 6.54 7.87
C GLU A 121 2.73 7.42 7.38
N ILE A 122 2.47 8.49 8.14
CA ILE A 122 1.37 9.42 7.91
C ILE A 122 1.82 10.47 6.89
N VAL A 123 1.18 10.49 5.74
CA VAL A 123 1.44 11.45 4.66
C VAL A 123 0.63 12.73 4.87
N SER A 124 -0.67 12.59 5.23
CA SER A 124 -1.54 13.74 5.48
C SER A 124 -2.58 13.40 6.54
N GLY A 125 -2.77 14.29 7.51
CA GLY A 125 -3.86 14.26 8.48
C GLY A 125 -4.90 15.34 8.18
N TYR A 126 -5.12 16.25 9.13
CA TYR A 126 -6.00 17.42 8.95
C TYR A 126 -5.45 18.35 7.87
N ARG A 127 -6.34 18.85 7.02
CA ARG A 127 -6.05 19.88 6.01
C ARG A 127 -6.84 21.14 6.34
N HIS A 128 -6.14 22.25 6.55
CA HIS A 128 -6.77 23.54 6.79
C HIS A 128 -7.51 24.02 5.53
N PRO A 129 -8.65 24.71 5.64
CA PRO A 129 -9.44 25.18 4.49
C PRO A 129 -8.64 25.99 3.46
N THR A 130 -7.61 26.71 3.90
CA THR A 130 -6.76 27.53 2.99
C THR A 130 -5.88 26.71 2.07
N VAL A 131 -5.64 25.42 2.37
CA VAL A 131 -4.81 24.52 1.55
C VAL A 131 -5.60 23.40 0.91
N ALA A 132 -6.84 23.16 1.36
CA ALA A 132 -7.70 22.13 0.80
C ALA A 132 -8.34 22.60 -0.51
N LYS A 133 -8.04 21.92 -1.63
CA LYS A 133 -8.65 22.21 -2.94
C LYS A 133 -10.13 21.81 -2.99
N ASN A 134 -10.52 20.76 -2.25
CA ASN A 134 -11.90 20.30 -2.18
C ASN A 134 -12.55 20.74 -0.85
N PRO A 135 -13.59 21.61 -0.88
CA PRO A 135 -14.25 22.11 0.34
C PRO A 135 -15.03 21.01 1.10
N HIS A 136 -15.25 19.86 0.48
CA HIS A 136 -15.94 18.72 1.08
C HIS A 136 -14.99 17.62 1.58
N SER A 137 -13.69 17.86 1.51
CA SER A 137 -12.67 16.88 1.90
C SER A 137 -12.87 16.40 3.34
N PRO A 138 -12.90 15.08 3.61
CA PRO A 138 -12.96 14.53 4.94
C PRO A 138 -11.75 14.92 5.81
N HIS A 139 -10.62 15.26 5.21
CA HIS A 139 -9.45 15.81 5.91
C HIS A 139 -9.76 17.13 6.62
N MET A 140 -10.58 18.01 6.02
CA MET A 140 -10.98 19.28 6.63
C MET A 140 -11.89 19.09 7.86
N LYS A 141 -12.47 17.92 8.00
CA LYS A 141 -13.41 17.59 9.11
C LYS A 141 -12.74 16.73 10.19
N GLY A 142 -11.43 16.46 10.07
CA GLY A 142 -10.71 15.56 10.98
C GLY A 142 -11.14 14.09 10.86
N LEU A 143 -11.76 13.71 9.76
CA LEU A 143 -12.29 12.36 9.54
C LEU A 143 -11.33 11.44 8.79
N ALA A 144 -10.23 11.96 8.20
CA ALA A 144 -9.40 11.22 7.25
C ALA A 144 -7.90 11.28 7.58
N CYS A 145 -7.20 10.29 7.04
CA CYS A 145 -5.75 10.20 7.07
C CYS A 145 -5.25 9.48 5.80
N ASP A 146 -4.21 10.04 5.17
CA ASP A 146 -3.45 9.40 4.11
C ASP A 146 -2.19 8.80 4.72
N PHE A 147 -1.95 7.52 4.49
CA PHE A 147 -0.83 6.82 5.11
C PHE A 147 -0.41 5.56 4.34
N ARG A 148 0.75 5.04 4.70
CA ARG A 148 1.24 3.73 4.29
C ARG A 148 1.83 2.99 5.50
N VAL A 149 2.06 1.70 5.36
CA VAL A 149 2.73 0.88 6.38
C VAL A 149 4.14 0.56 5.88
N GLU A 150 5.14 0.84 6.70
CA GLU A 150 6.56 0.62 6.38
C GLU A 150 6.80 -0.81 5.87
N GLY A 151 7.36 -0.92 4.65
CA GLY A 151 7.69 -2.20 4.02
C GLY A 151 6.49 -3.09 3.67
N VAL A 152 5.27 -2.55 3.64
CA VAL A 152 4.05 -3.23 3.17
C VAL A 152 3.63 -2.60 1.85
N LYS A 153 3.25 -3.43 0.87
CA LYS A 153 2.69 -2.92 -0.38
C LYS A 153 1.37 -2.19 -0.11
N THR A 154 1.19 -1.05 -0.74
CA THR A 154 -0.06 -0.26 -0.60
C THR A 154 -1.29 -1.05 -1.05
N ALA A 155 -1.14 -1.97 -2.01
CA ALA A 155 -2.19 -2.90 -2.42
C ALA A 155 -2.64 -3.83 -1.26
N ASP A 156 -1.69 -4.39 -0.49
CA ASP A 156 -2.01 -5.25 0.65
C ASP A 156 -2.71 -4.44 1.77
N LEU A 157 -2.26 -3.20 1.99
CA LEU A 157 -2.90 -2.27 2.93
C LEU A 157 -4.33 -1.94 2.50
N ARG A 158 -4.54 -1.55 1.23
CA ARG A 158 -5.86 -1.31 0.65
C ARG A 158 -6.81 -2.48 0.90
N ASP A 159 -6.37 -3.69 0.57
CA ASP A 159 -7.19 -4.89 0.69
C ASP A 159 -7.52 -5.23 2.13
N TYR A 160 -6.57 -5.03 3.05
CA TYR A 160 -6.82 -5.18 4.47
C TYR A 160 -7.90 -4.22 4.95
N LEU A 161 -7.78 -2.93 4.65
CA LEU A 161 -8.71 -1.90 5.08
C LEU A 161 -10.13 -2.17 4.57
N ARG A 162 -10.26 -2.53 3.29
CA ARG A 162 -11.55 -2.83 2.66
C ARG A 162 -12.23 -4.07 3.22
N ARG A 163 -11.47 -5.12 3.55
CA ARG A 163 -12.02 -6.37 4.08
C ARG A 163 -12.32 -6.32 5.57
N THR A 164 -11.62 -5.47 6.32
CA THR A 164 -11.66 -5.49 7.79
C THR A 164 -12.59 -4.44 8.36
N PHE A 165 -12.73 -3.30 7.69
CA PHE A 165 -13.46 -2.17 8.23
C PHE A 165 -14.73 -1.88 7.44
N GLU A 166 -15.80 -1.59 8.18
CA GLU A 166 -17.07 -1.14 7.64
C GLU A 166 -17.23 0.37 7.86
N LYS A 167 -18.09 1.02 7.10
CA LYS A 167 -18.38 2.46 7.20
C LYS A 167 -17.11 3.30 7.16
N VAL A 168 -16.28 3.01 6.16
CA VAL A 168 -15.03 3.72 5.86
C VAL A 168 -14.97 4.07 4.38
N GLY A 169 -14.27 5.16 4.05
CA GLY A 169 -13.79 5.41 2.71
C GLY A 169 -12.37 4.89 2.58
N VAL A 170 -12.07 4.17 1.51
CA VAL A 170 -10.73 3.72 1.17
C VAL A 170 -10.40 4.22 -0.22
N GLY A 171 -9.41 5.11 -0.32
CA GLY A 171 -8.83 5.57 -1.58
C GLY A 171 -7.51 4.87 -1.84
N TYR A 172 -7.32 4.34 -3.03
CA TYR A 172 -6.07 3.71 -3.43
C TYR A 172 -5.33 4.59 -4.44
N TYR A 173 -4.09 4.92 -4.13
CA TYR A 173 -3.23 5.80 -4.92
C TYR A 173 -1.95 5.05 -5.32
N PRO A 174 -2.02 4.18 -6.34
CA PRO A 174 -0.90 3.29 -6.70
C PRO A 174 0.37 4.04 -7.07
N ASN A 175 0.26 5.20 -7.71
CA ASN A 175 1.38 6.01 -8.17
C ASN A 175 1.91 7.02 -7.13
N SER A 176 1.17 7.24 -6.05
CA SER A 176 1.57 8.13 -4.94
C SER A 176 1.98 7.35 -3.69
N SER A 177 1.95 6.02 -3.74
CA SER A 177 2.44 5.11 -2.69
C SER A 177 1.82 5.31 -1.31
N PHE A 178 0.52 5.67 -1.23
CA PHE A 178 -0.25 5.73 0.01
C PHE A 178 -1.69 5.25 -0.19
N VAL A 179 -2.41 5.09 0.90
CA VAL A 179 -3.85 4.78 0.93
C VAL A 179 -4.55 5.83 1.78
N HIS A 180 -5.66 6.35 1.28
CA HIS A 180 -6.57 7.18 2.04
C HIS A 180 -7.50 6.31 2.89
N LEU A 181 -7.76 6.73 4.12
CA LEU A 181 -8.77 6.14 5.01
C LEU A 181 -9.60 7.24 5.65
N ASP A 182 -10.93 7.19 5.48
CA ASP A 182 -11.84 8.10 6.18
C ASP A 182 -12.93 7.36 6.93
N VAL A 183 -13.48 8.03 7.94
CA VAL A 183 -14.62 7.56 8.75
C VAL A 183 -15.92 8.05 8.14
N ARG A 184 -16.86 7.12 7.91
CA ARG A 184 -18.20 7.40 7.36
C ARG A 184 -19.31 6.99 8.33
N LYS A 185 -20.49 7.59 8.16
CA LYS A 185 -21.66 7.29 9.00
C LYS A 185 -22.42 6.06 8.51
N ASP A 186 -22.65 5.97 7.22
CA ASP A 186 -23.64 5.05 6.66
C ASP A 186 -22.99 3.85 5.97
N ARG A 187 -22.32 4.05 4.85
CA ARG A 187 -21.74 2.97 4.04
C ARG A 187 -20.26 3.19 3.72
N SER A 188 -19.57 2.11 3.41
CA SER A 188 -18.22 2.16 2.89
C SER A 188 -18.21 2.66 1.44
N ALA A 189 -17.10 3.29 1.04
CA ALA A 189 -16.82 3.64 -0.35
C ALA A 189 -15.37 3.25 -0.71
N PHE A 190 -15.16 3.06 -2.00
CA PHE A 190 -13.85 2.73 -2.54
C PHE A 190 -13.63 3.47 -3.86
N TRP A 191 -12.43 3.99 -4.08
CA TRP A 191 -12.00 4.58 -5.35
C TRP A 191 -10.52 4.31 -5.59
N ILE A 192 -10.12 4.45 -6.84
CA ILE A 192 -8.73 4.42 -7.27
C ILE A 192 -8.43 5.72 -7.97
N ASP A 193 -7.35 6.37 -7.59
CA ASP A 193 -6.81 7.53 -8.26
C ASP A 193 -5.43 7.17 -8.84
N TYR A 194 -5.33 7.19 -10.15
CA TYR A 194 -4.12 6.86 -10.89
C TYR A 194 -3.16 8.04 -11.08
N SER A 195 -3.49 9.23 -10.57
CA SER A 195 -2.58 10.37 -10.67
C SER A 195 -1.27 10.13 -9.91
N GLY A 196 -0.19 10.67 -10.43
CA GLY A 196 1.08 10.78 -9.73
C GLY A 196 1.12 11.99 -8.79
N PRO A 197 2.22 12.14 -8.03
CA PRO A 197 2.43 13.29 -7.17
C PRO A 197 2.34 14.62 -7.96
N GLY A 198 1.53 15.57 -7.48
CA GLY A 198 1.35 16.88 -8.11
C GLY A 198 0.44 16.92 -9.34
N GLU A 199 -0.01 15.77 -9.83
CA GLU A 199 -0.91 15.69 -10.98
C GLU A 199 -2.37 15.94 -10.60
N ARG A 200 -3.19 16.27 -11.62
CA ARG A 200 -4.63 16.30 -11.49
C ARG A 200 -5.16 14.88 -11.28
N ALA A 201 -6.15 14.71 -10.39
CA ALA A 201 -6.75 13.42 -10.10
C ALA A 201 -7.26 12.70 -11.36
N ILE A 202 -6.95 11.40 -11.46
CA ILE A 202 -7.34 10.50 -12.54
C ILE A 202 -8.08 9.31 -11.92
N TYR A 203 -9.40 9.47 -11.74
CA TYR A 203 -10.20 8.44 -11.09
C TYR A 203 -10.56 7.28 -12.01
N SER A 204 -10.52 6.06 -11.50
CA SER A 204 -11.10 4.90 -12.16
C SER A 204 -12.63 5.03 -12.21
N ALA A 205 -13.21 4.81 -13.40
CA ALA A 205 -14.66 4.71 -13.55
C ALA A 205 -15.20 3.36 -12.99
N THR A 206 -14.37 2.34 -12.91
CA THR A 206 -14.75 0.97 -12.54
C THR A 206 -13.74 0.34 -11.56
N PRO A 207 -13.56 0.91 -10.34
CA PRO A 207 -12.47 0.52 -9.44
C PRO A 207 -12.47 -0.97 -9.06
N ASP A 208 -13.64 -1.60 -8.90
CA ASP A 208 -13.73 -3.02 -8.58
C ASP A 208 -13.37 -3.92 -9.78
N GLN A 209 -13.61 -3.47 -11.01
CA GLN A 209 -13.17 -4.18 -12.22
C GLN A 209 -11.65 -4.06 -12.40
N ASP A 210 -11.10 -2.88 -12.14
CA ASP A 210 -9.66 -2.63 -12.19
C ASP A 210 -8.89 -3.50 -11.19
N LEU A 211 -9.46 -3.73 -10.01
CA LEU A 211 -8.88 -4.68 -9.05
C LEU A 211 -8.95 -6.13 -9.56
N LYS A 212 -10.10 -6.55 -10.08
CA LYS A 212 -10.29 -7.93 -10.58
C LYS A 212 -9.38 -8.26 -11.75
N SER A 213 -9.11 -7.30 -12.63
CA SER A 213 -8.23 -7.44 -13.79
C SER A 213 -6.74 -7.32 -13.44
N GLY A 214 -6.39 -6.89 -12.21
CA GLY A 214 -5.02 -6.58 -11.82
C GLY A 214 -4.52 -5.22 -12.34
N ARG A 215 -5.33 -4.47 -13.07
CA ARG A 215 -4.97 -3.16 -13.63
C ARG A 215 -4.58 -2.17 -12.56
N ALA A 216 -5.31 -2.13 -11.44
CA ALA A 216 -5.05 -1.23 -10.33
C ALA A 216 -3.62 -1.34 -9.78
N ASP A 217 -3.01 -2.51 -9.83
CA ASP A 217 -1.70 -2.80 -9.25
C ASP A 217 -0.57 -2.83 -10.30
N SER A 218 -0.90 -2.80 -11.58
CA SER A 218 0.05 -2.83 -12.71
C SER A 218 0.12 -1.52 -13.50
N TYR A 219 -0.78 -0.58 -13.22
CA TYR A 219 -0.81 0.69 -13.93
C TYR A 219 0.36 1.59 -13.51
N HIS A 220 1.29 1.80 -14.45
CA HIS A 220 2.36 2.78 -14.32
C HIS A 220 2.25 3.73 -15.51
N PRO A 221 1.90 5.00 -15.32
CA PRO A 221 1.81 5.95 -16.42
C PRO A 221 3.21 6.24 -16.95
N THR A 222 3.62 5.58 -18.01
CA THR A 222 4.84 5.93 -18.78
C THR A 222 4.57 7.03 -19.81
N LYS A 223 3.31 7.26 -20.13
CA LYS A 223 2.76 8.42 -20.87
C LYS A 223 1.40 8.70 -20.25
N ILE A 224 1.09 9.96 -20.08
CA ILE A 224 -0.25 10.39 -19.66
C ILE A 224 -1.24 9.82 -20.68
N ASP A 225 -1.89 8.74 -20.32
CA ASP A 225 -3.04 8.24 -21.08
C ASP A 225 -4.21 9.16 -20.75
N THR A 226 -4.37 10.20 -21.55
CA THR A 226 -5.43 11.20 -21.40
C THR A 226 -6.80 10.67 -21.77
N SER A 227 -6.94 9.44 -22.26
CA SER A 227 -8.25 8.83 -22.55
C SER A 227 -9.18 8.77 -21.34
N TRP A 228 -8.64 8.96 -20.13
CA TRP A 228 -9.37 9.01 -18.86
C TRP A 228 -9.78 10.41 -18.43
N ALA A 229 -9.17 11.45 -19.02
CA ALA A 229 -9.45 12.84 -18.66
C ALA A 229 -10.89 13.23 -19.01
N ASP A 230 -11.51 12.52 -19.96
CA ASP A 230 -12.89 12.69 -20.41
C ASP A 230 -13.86 11.73 -19.71
N ALA A 231 -13.36 10.82 -18.85
CA ALA A 231 -14.25 10.00 -18.03
C ALA A 231 -15.06 10.91 -17.09
N PRO A 232 -16.39 10.74 -17.00
CA PRO A 232 -17.19 11.52 -16.07
C PRO A 232 -16.62 11.31 -14.66
N PRO A 233 -16.63 12.35 -13.82
CA PRO A 233 -16.21 12.20 -12.44
C PRO A 233 -16.98 11.04 -11.82
N PRO A 234 -16.37 10.25 -10.94
CA PRO A 234 -17.07 9.19 -10.24
C PRO A 234 -18.34 9.77 -9.63
N PRO A 235 -19.45 9.03 -9.64
CA PRO A 235 -20.70 9.53 -9.09
C PRO A 235 -20.42 10.10 -7.71
N PRO A 236 -21.03 11.24 -7.35
CA PRO A 236 -20.84 11.82 -6.05
C PRO A 236 -21.07 10.71 -5.01
N ASP A 237 -20.19 10.65 -4.03
CA ASP A 237 -20.40 9.80 -2.88
C ASP A 237 -21.87 9.98 -2.46
N PRO A 238 -22.62 8.91 -2.19
CA PRO A 238 -24.01 9.00 -1.76
C PRO A 238 -24.23 9.94 -0.59
N ASP A 239 -23.17 10.28 0.15
CA ASP A 239 -23.16 11.28 1.21
C ASP A 239 -22.88 12.70 0.68
N GLY A 240 -22.89 12.94 -0.66
CA GLY A 240 -22.58 14.22 -1.27
C GLY A 240 -21.11 14.64 -1.20
N ARG A 241 -20.22 13.70 -0.87
CA ARG A 241 -18.78 13.96 -0.80
C ARG A 241 -18.15 13.58 -2.15
N ALA A 242 -17.64 14.56 -2.86
CA ALA A 242 -16.70 14.27 -3.95
C ALA A 242 -15.49 13.51 -3.37
N PRO A 243 -14.96 12.49 -4.07
CA PRO A 243 -13.70 11.88 -3.67
C PRO A 243 -12.66 12.98 -3.52
N ALA A 244 -11.89 12.93 -2.43
CA ALA A 244 -10.83 13.91 -2.19
C ALA A 244 -9.86 13.85 -3.38
N ALA A 245 -9.71 14.95 -4.12
CA ALA A 245 -8.65 15.05 -5.11
C ALA A 245 -7.31 14.81 -4.41
N SER A 246 -6.47 13.96 -4.98
CA SER A 246 -5.12 13.75 -4.46
C SER A 246 -4.37 15.05 -4.58
N GLU A 247 -4.07 15.69 -3.47
CA GLU A 247 -3.07 16.74 -3.38
C GLU A 247 -1.76 16.03 -3.08
N ALA A 248 -1.12 15.54 -4.14
CA ALA A 248 0.25 15.16 -4.06
C ALA A 248 1.09 16.41 -4.33
N GLU A 249 1.76 16.93 -3.32
CA GLU A 249 2.97 17.70 -3.43
C GLU A 249 4.18 16.80 -3.26
#